data_4d3d64c32890da3ee2bb293765900865
#
_entry.id   4d3d64c32890da3ee2bb293765900865
#
_cell.length_a   1.000
_cell.length_b   1.000
_cell.length_c   1.000
_cell.angle_alpha   90.00
_cell.angle_beta   90.00
_cell.angle_gamma   90.00
#
_symmetry.space_group_name_H-M   'P 1'
#
loop_
_entity.id
_entity.type
_entity.pdbx_description
1 polymer ?
#
loop_
_entity_poly.entity_id
_entity_poly.type
_entity_poly.pdbx_seq_one_letter_code
_entity_poly.pdbx_strand_id
1 'polypeptide(L)'
;MFAIIPLLLLFVVSNTVASAQTTAAVTTAATTKTYENSQYGFRILYPSDWYIAPKNTLHSMEFLYYGTDTVIAFVAPIGTFLDIDKHTFLTIGVTPVEKSLDKKDLKVKPKSLDDIVSDKIKFLSSPGASLGSSDISREILRTNSTTIGGNPAKQIHYITHLSGLADTFNIDTYMIRGDKLYTLIFTTGSFLVPETLPMAQKMIHSFQFIS
;
A
#
# COMPACT_ATOMS: atom_id res chain seq x y z
N MET A 1 31.75 -36.47 -75.91
CA MET A 1 32.53 -35.43 -75.20
C MET A 1 31.51 -34.37 -74.77
N PHE A 2 30.92 -34.50 -73.57
CA PHE A 2 29.89 -33.61 -73.09
C PHE A 2 30.53 -32.71 -72.02
N ALA A 3 30.46 -31.38 -72.28
CA ALA A 3 30.94 -30.39 -71.35
C ALA A 3 29.85 -30.01 -70.34
N ILE A 4 30.11 -30.19 -69.04
CA ILE A 4 29.24 -29.81 -67.97
C ILE A 4 29.64 -28.41 -67.51
N ILE A 5 28.73 -27.42 -67.67
CA ILE A 5 28.88 -26.06 -67.18
C ILE A 5 28.31 -26.02 -65.76
N PRO A 6 29.07 -25.62 -64.71
CA PRO A 6 28.51 -25.47 -63.40
C PRO A 6 27.76 -24.11 -63.29
N LEU A 7 26.53 -24.17 -62.92
CA LEU A 7 25.68 -23.03 -62.62
C LEU A 7 26.02 -22.50 -61.18
N LEU A 8 26.67 -21.33 -61.16
CA LEU A 8 27.00 -20.66 -59.91
C LEU A 8 25.79 -19.90 -59.39
N LEU A 9 25.17 -20.42 -58.33
CA LEU A 9 24.03 -19.77 -57.65
C LEU A 9 24.59 -18.70 -56.70
N LEU A 10 24.39 -17.44 -57.04
CA LEU A 10 24.73 -16.33 -56.17
C LEU A 10 23.61 -16.09 -55.14
N PHE A 11 23.82 -16.47 -53.86
CA PHE A 11 22.94 -16.11 -52.77
C PHE A 11 23.20 -14.67 -52.33
N VAL A 12 22.30 -13.75 -52.65
CA VAL A 12 22.28 -12.40 -52.08
C VAL A 12 21.56 -12.47 -50.74
N VAL A 13 22.35 -12.39 -49.67
CA VAL A 13 21.82 -12.28 -48.32
C VAL A 13 21.44 -10.84 -48.04
N SER A 14 20.16 -10.51 -48.14
CA SER A 14 19.65 -9.18 -47.78
C SER A 14 19.57 -9.09 -46.26
N ASN A 15 20.53 -8.40 -45.64
CA ASN A 15 20.45 -8.05 -44.21
C ASN A 15 19.45 -6.92 -44.02
N THR A 16 18.22 -7.24 -43.68
CA THR A 16 17.23 -6.28 -43.14
C THR A 16 17.57 -5.97 -41.70
N VAL A 17 18.20 -4.81 -41.47
CA VAL A 17 18.38 -4.24 -40.14
C VAL A 17 17.02 -3.75 -39.65
N ALA A 18 16.38 -4.54 -38.81
CA ALA A 18 15.17 -4.11 -38.12
C ALA A 18 15.55 -3.03 -37.09
N SER A 19 15.28 -1.78 -37.40
CA SER A 19 15.36 -0.68 -36.44
C SER A 19 14.29 -0.89 -35.37
N ALA A 20 14.68 -1.40 -34.22
CA ALA A 20 13.82 -1.40 -33.03
C ALA A 20 13.61 0.06 -32.60
N GLN A 21 12.46 0.62 -32.96
CA GLN A 21 12.00 1.88 -32.37
C GLN A 21 11.67 1.61 -30.89
N THR A 22 12.59 1.98 -30.01
CA THR A 22 12.32 2.07 -28.58
C THR A 22 11.36 3.22 -28.38
N THR A 23 10.08 2.94 -28.33
CA THR A 23 9.07 3.89 -27.83
C THR A 23 9.35 4.09 -26.36
N ALA A 24 10.10 5.14 -26.04
CA ALA A 24 10.22 5.64 -24.67
C ALA A 24 8.80 6.00 -24.22
N ALA A 25 8.23 5.19 -23.32
CA ALA A 25 6.99 5.54 -22.64
C ALA A 25 7.26 6.86 -21.92
N VAL A 26 6.67 7.95 -22.43
CA VAL A 26 6.64 9.24 -21.73
C VAL A 26 5.81 9.00 -20.48
N THR A 27 6.47 8.64 -19.38
CA THR A 27 5.85 8.61 -18.06
C THR A 27 5.59 10.06 -17.68
N THR A 28 4.43 10.58 -18.02
CA THR A 28 3.96 11.86 -17.50
C THR A 28 3.98 11.72 -15.98
N ALA A 29 4.87 12.46 -15.32
CA ALA A 29 4.92 12.50 -13.86
C ALA A 29 3.53 12.89 -13.37
N ALA A 30 2.86 11.97 -12.68
CA ALA A 30 1.54 12.23 -12.13
C ALA A 30 1.63 13.49 -11.26
N THR A 31 0.81 14.48 -11.58
CA THR A 31 0.71 15.70 -10.79
C THR A 31 0.22 15.31 -9.40
N THR A 32 0.76 15.96 -8.36
CA THR A 32 0.37 15.69 -6.97
C THR A 32 -0.34 16.89 -6.37
N LYS A 33 -1.24 16.63 -5.43
CA LYS A 33 -1.87 17.59 -4.55
C LYS A 33 -1.40 17.38 -3.12
N THR A 34 -1.48 18.42 -2.30
CA THR A 34 -1.21 18.33 -0.86
C THR A 34 -2.53 18.27 -0.12
N TYR A 35 -2.64 17.32 0.80
CA TYR A 35 -3.65 17.34 1.85
C TYR A 35 -2.97 17.72 3.17
N GLU A 36 -3.60 18.64 3.90
CA GLU A 36 -3.13 19.08 5.20
C GLU A 36 -4.27 18.97 6.22
N ASN A 37 -3.97 18.42 7.40
CA ASN A 37 -4.88 18.29 8.50
C ASN A 37 -4.29 18.94 9.75
N SER A 38 -4.67 20.19 10.00
CA SER A 38 -4.19 20.96 11.16
C SER A 38 -4.68 20.42 12.50
N GLN A 39 -5.86 19.77 12.54
CA GLN A 39 -6.39 19.16 13.77
C GLN A 39 -5.51 18.04 14.30
N TYR A 40 -4.95 17.24 13.39
CA TYR A 40 -4.07 16.12 13.73
C TYR A 40 -2.59 16.42 13.45
N GLY A 41 -2.28 17.59 12.91
CA GLY A 41 -0.91 18.07 12.73
C GLY A 41 -0.11 17.26 11.70
N PHE A 42 -0.68 16.97 10.52
CA PHE A 42 0.05 16.29 9.44
C PHE A 42 -0.31 16.82 8.05
N ARG A 43 0.58 16.57 7.11
CA ARG A 43 0.34 16.73 5.67
C ARG A 43 0.87 15.53 4.89
N ILE A 44 0.28 15.32 3.69
CA ILE A 44 0.68 14.24 2.77
C ILE A 44 0.45 14.69 1.33
N LEU A 45 1.32 14.24 0.40
CA LEU A 45 1.10 14.39 -1.03
C LEU A 45 0.30 13.19 -1.55
N TYR A 46 -0.66 13.44 -2.43
CA TYR A 46 -1.43 12.40 -3.11
C TYR A 46 -1.60 12.72 -4.60
N PRO A 47 -1.78 11.71 -5.47
CA PRO A 47 -1.99 11.94 -6.90
C PRO A 47 -3.22 12.81 -7.16
N SER A 48 -3.11 13.72 -8.13
CA SER A 48 -4.19 14.70 -8.40
C SER A 48 -5.48 14.08 -8.96
N ASP A 49 -5.38 12.87 -9.49
CA ASP A 49 -6.47 12.05 -10.00
C ASP A 49 -7.14 11.19 -8.92
N TRP A 50 -6.52 11.03 -7.74
CA TRP A 50 -7.17 10.40 -6.61
C TRP A 50 -8.17 11.33 -5.96
N TYR A 51 -9.27 10.80 -5.46
CA TYR A 51 -10.25 11.57 -4.72
C TYR A 51 -10.21 11.27 -3.23
N ILE A 52 -10.64 12.24 -2.45
CA ILE A 52 -10.81 12.08 -1.01
C ILE A 52 -12.20 11.52 -0.77
N ALA A 53 -12.29 10.34 -0.16
CA ALA A 53 -13.56 9.71 0.12
C ALA A 53 -14.36 10.52 1.16
N PRO A 54 -15.67 10.70 0.96
CA PRO A 54 -16.53 11.32 1.97
C PRO A 54 -16.50 10.55 3.29
N LYS A 55 -16.56 11.28 4.41
CA LYS A 55 -16.45 10.69 5.75
C LYS A 55 -17.49 9.59 6.04
N ASN A 56 -18.70 9.74 5.51
CA ASN A 56 -19.76 8.73 5.63
C ASN A 56 -19.46 7.42 4.86
N THR A 57 -18.65 7.48 3.82
CA THR A 57 -18.18 6.31 3.06
C THR A 57 -17.13 5.54 3.86
N LEU A 58 -16.40 6.21 4.76
CA LEU A 58 -15.34 5.60 5.57
C LEU A 58 -15.88 4.59 6.58
N HIS A 59 -17.10 4.77 7.09
CA HIS A 59 -17.74 3.82 8.02
C HIS A 59 -17.92 2.43 7.40
N SER A 60 -18.20 2.34 6.11
CA SER A 60 -18.26 1.05 5.40
C SER A 60 -16.87 0.41 5.22
N MET A 61 -15.80 1.21 5.28
CA MET A 61 -14.41 0.71 5.21
C MET A 61 -13.86 0.33 6.59
N GLU A 62 -14.34 0.92 7.67
CA GLU A 62 -13.95 0.56 9.05
C GLU A 62 -14.20 -0.93 9.33
N PHE A 63 -15.19 -1.52 8.66
CA PHE A 63 -15.44 -2.94 8.66
C PHE A 63 -14.24 -3.79 8.20
N LEU A 64 -13.41 -3.25 7.29
CA LEU A 64 -12.20 -3.89 6.77
C LEU A 64 -10.95 -3.56 7.60
N TYR A 65 -11.00 -2.51 8.43
CA TYR A 65 -9.84 -1.94 9.16
C TYR A 65 -10.11 -1.79 10.64
N TYR A 66 -10.02 -2.86 11.36
CA TYR A 66 -10.24 -2.89 12.82
C TYR A 66 -9.44 -1.83 13.58
N GLY A 67 -10.14 -0.96 14.28
CA GLY A 67 -9.65 -0.25 15.46
C GLY A 67 -8.84 1.01 15.21
N THR A 68 -8.89 1.62 14.02
CA THR A 68 -8.34 2.96 13.81
C THR A 68 -9.47 3.92 13.47
N ASP A 69 -9.58 5.03 14.22
CA ASP A 69 -10.43 6.15 13.83
C ASP A 69 -9.86 6.73 12.53
N THR A 70 -10.40 6.29 11.40
CA THR A 70 -9.98 6.80 10.09
C THR A 70 -10.34 8.27 9.98
N VAL A 71 -9.32 9.09 9.80
CA VAL A 71 -9.44 10.55 9.64
C VAL A 71 -9.71 10.90 8.19
N ILE A 72 -9.09 10.17 7.24
CA ILE A 72 -9.17 10.42 5.81
C ILE A 72 -8.85 9.16 5.00
N ALA A 73 -9.46 9.05 3.82
CA ALA A 73 -9.08 8.07 2.80
C ALA A 73 -8.88 8.73 1.45
N PHE A 74 -7.83 8.34 0.76
CA PHE A 74 -7.53 8.66 -0.63
C PHE A 74 -7.81 7.44 -1.48
N VAL A 75 -8.60 7.57 -2.51
CA VAL A 75 -9.06 6.46 -3.36
C VAL A 75 -8.61 6.72 -4.79
N ALA A 76 -7.99 5.71 -5.39
CA ALA A 76 -7.58 5.76 -6.79
C ALA A 76 -8.80 5.73 -7.72
N PRO A 77 -8.70 6.33 -8.92
CA PRO A 77 -9.77 6.30 -9.91
C PRO A 77 -9.95 4.92 -10.56
N ILE A 78 -9.09 3.94 -10.24
CA ILE A 78 -9.10 2.59 -10.79
C ILE A 78 -10.19 1.78 -10.11
N GLY A 79 -11.27 1.52 -10.82
CA GLY A 79 -12.42 0.77 -10.32
C GLY A 79 -13.41 1.62 -9.52
N THR A 80 -14.59 1.08 -9.29
CA THR A 80 -15.55 1.69 -8.38
C THR A 80 -15.27 1.17 -6.96
N PHE A 81 -15.60 1.97 -5.97
CA PHE A 81 -15.50 1.61 -4.55
C PHE A 81 -16.20 0.29 -4.18
N LEU A 82 -17.16 -0.13 -5.02
CA LEU A 82 -17.91 -1.38 -4.86
C LEU A 82 -17.26 -2.58 -5.55
N ASP A 83 -16.23 -2.35 -6.37
CA ASP A 83 -15.51 -3.40 -7.08
C ASP A 83 -14.31 -3.83 -6.21
N ILE A 84 -14.56 -4.77 -5.30
CA ILE A 84 -13.56 -5.25 -4.31
C ILE A 84 -12.25 -5.67 -4.99
N ASP A 85 -12.33 -6.17 -6.20
CA ASP A 85 -11.16 -6.66 -6.93
C ASP A 85 -10.26 -5.54 -7.47
N LYS A 86 -10.79 -4.32 -7.60
CA LYS A 86 -10.08 -3.21 -8.28
C LYS A 86 -9.82 -1.99 -7.42
N HIS A 87 -10.22 -2.01 -6.15
CA HIS A 87 -9.97 -0.81 -5.37
C HIS A 87 -8.54 -0.70 -4.86
N THR A 88 -8.09 0.52 -4.94
CA THR A 88 -6.80 0.94 -4.38
C THR A 88 -7.06 2.18 -3.56
N PHE A 89 -6.63 2.14 -2.31
CA PHE A 89 -6.79 3.28 -1.41
C PHE A 89 -5.70 3.35 -0.36
N LEU A 90 -5.53 4.54 0.21
CA LEU A 90 -4.70 4.80 1.37
C LEU A 90 -5.53 5.52 2.42
N THR A 91 -5.64 4.94 3.61
CA THR A 91 -6.30 5.57 4.76
C THR A 91 -5.28 6.07 5.76
N ILE A 92 -5.64 7.12 6.48
CA ILE A 92 -4.88 7.62 7.63
C ILE A 92 -5.82 7.61 8.83
N GLY A 93 -5.41 6.88 9.87
CA GLY A 93 -6.06 6.86 11.17
C GLY A 93 -5.22 7.56 12.22
N VAL A 94 -5.87 8.15 13.23
CA VAL A 94 -5.19 8.74 14.39
C VAL A 94 -5.95 8.37 15.64
N THR A 95 -5.28 7.63 16.53
CA THR A 95 -5.84 7.19 17.81
C THR A 95 -4.91 7.55 18.96
N PRO A 96 -5.41 7.67 20.19
CA PRO A 96 -4.53 7.71 21.36
C PRO A 96 -3.66 6.44 21.43
N VAL A 97 -2.42 6.59 21.86
CA VAL A 97 -1.56 5.42 22.13
C VAL A 97 -2.17 4.63 23.29
N GLU A 98 -2.46 3.36 23.07
CA GLU A 98 -2.95 2.47 24.10
C GLU A 98 -1.95 2.37 25.26
N LYS A 99 -2.47 2.22 26.45
CA LYS A 99 -1.69 1.98 27.65
C LYS A 99 -1.67 0.49 27.99
N SER A 100 -0.51 -0.02 28.35
CA SER A 100 -0.35 -1.37 28.85
C SER A 100 0.17 -1.36 30.28
N LEU A 101 -0.29 -2.34 31.07
CA LEU A 101 0.26 -2.55 32.41
C LEU A 101 1.62 -3.25 32.28
N ASP A 102 2.69 -2.59 32.72
CA ASP A 102 3.99 -3.23 32.87
C ASP A 102 3.91 -4.21 34.07
N LYS A 103 3.86 -5.50 33.76
CA LYS A 103 3.74 -6.55 34.78
C LYS A 103 4.92 -6.59 35.75
N LYS A 104 6.09 -6.07 35.36
CA LYS A 104 7.30 -6.07 36.19
C LYS A 104 7.26 -4.96 37.23
N ASP A 105 6.83 -3.77 36.82
CA ASP A 105 6.85 -2.57 37.68
C ASP A 105 5.46 -2.19 38.19
N LEU A 106 4.39 -2.89 37.77
CA LEU A 106 2.98 -2.58 38.03
C LEU A 106 2.60 -1.13 37.65
N LYS A 107 3.32 -0.56 36.67
CA LYS A 107 3.07 0.79 36.16
C LYS A 107 2.36 0.74 34.83
N VAL A 108 1.42 1.65 34.63
CA VAL A 108 0.75 1.83 33.35
C VAL A 108 1.68 2.69 32.46
N LYS A 109 2.13 2.12 31.35
CA LYS A 109 2.99 2.80 30.37
C LYS A 109 2.29 2.84 28.99
N PRO A 110 2.53 3.88 28.19
CA PRO A 110 2.13 3.84 26.77
C PRO A 110 2.78 2.63 26.08
N LYS A 111 2.06 1.97 25.20
CA LYS A 111 2.63 0.91 24.34
C LYS A 111 3.73 1.51 23.46
N SER A 112 4.82 0.79 23.31
CA SER A 112 5.85 1.12 22.33
C SER A 112 5.36 0.79 20.91
N LEU A 113 6.03 1.32 19.90
CA LEU A 113 5.76 0.96 18.50
C LEU A 113 5.98 -0.53 18.23
N ASP A 114 6.93 -1.16 18.93
CA ASP A 114 7.18 -2.59 18.85
C ASP A 114 6.02 -3.43 19.43
N ASP A 115 5.46 -3.00 20.58
CA ASP A 115 4.32 -3.67 21.20
C ASP A 115 3.10 -3.60 20.28
N ILE A 116 2.82 -2.41 19.73
CA ILE A 116 1.69 -2.19 18.82
C ILE A 116 1.80 -3.09 17.59
N VAL A 117 2.96 -3.12 16.95
CA VAL A 117 3.20 -3.95 15.76
C VAL A 117 3.14 -5.45 16.10
N SER A 118 3.70 -5.86 17.25
CA SER A 118 3.61 -7.25 17.72
C SER A 118 2.17 -7.69 17.93
N ASP A 119 1.35 -6.83 18.56
CA ASP A 119 -0.08 -7.15 18.79
C ASP A 119 -0.84 -7.21 17.45
N LYS A 120 -0.53 -6.33 16.51
CA LYS A 120 -1.13 -6.36 15.18
C LYS A 120 -0.74 -7.64 14.41
N ILE A 121 0.53 -8.06 14.48
CA ILE A 121 0.99 -9.32 13.88
C ILE A 121 0.23 -10.51 14.47
N LYS A 122 0.10 -10.60 15.79
CA LYS A 122 -0.69 -11.64 16.45
C LYS A 122 -2.14 -11.65 15.97
N PHE A 123 -2.76 -10.47 15.87
CA PHE A 123 -4.11 -10.32 15.34
C PHE A 123 -4.19 -10.82 13.88
N LEU A 124 -3.30 -10.37 13.00
CA LEU A 124 -3.29 -10.77 11.59
C LEU A 124 -3.07 -12.28 11.41
N SER A 125 -2.28 -12.91 12.28
CA SER A 125 -1.97 -14.34 12.25
C SER A 125 -3.02 -15.22 12.92
N SER A 126 -4.02 -14.63 13.59
CA SER A 126 -5.04 -15.39 14.30
C SER A 126 -6.14 -15.86 13.33
N PRO A 127 -6.44 -17.17 13.28
CA PRO A 127 -7.54 -17.67 12.47
C PRO A 127 -8.87 -17.03 12.92
N GLY A 128 -9.66 -16.57 11.96
CA GLY A 128 -11.00 -16.01 12.24
C GLY A 128 -11.01 -14.65 12.95
N ALA A 129 -9.89 -13.96 13.04
CA ALA A 129 -9.78 -12.61 13.63
C ALA A 129 -10.61 -11.54 12.89
N SER A 130 -11.30 -11.91 11.84
CA SER A 130 -12.19 -11.03 11.07
C SER A 130 -13.61 -11.54 11.18
N LEU A 131 -14.45 -10.89 11.98
CA LEU A 131 -15.93 -10.95 11.98
C LEU A 131 -16.55 -12.37 12.01
N GLY A 132 -15.87 -13.37 12.57
CA GLY A 132 -16.39 -14.73 12.64
C GLY A 132 -16.50 -15.46 11.29
N SER A 133 -15.88 -14.94 10.23
CA SER A 133 -15.81 -15.61 8.94
C SER A 133 -14.56 -16.48 8.86
N SER A 134 -14.73 -17.78 8.63
CA SER A 134 -13.67 -18.73 8.33
C SER A 134 -12.99 -18.45 6.97
N ASP A 135 -13.52 -17.51 6.22
CA ASP A 135 -13.20 -17.27 4.81
C ASP A 135 -12.10 -16.22 4.59
N ILE A 136 -11.51 -15.72 5.68
CA ILE A 136 -10.45 -14.73 5.64
C ILE A 136 -9.19 -15.29 6.27
N SER A 137 -8.11 -15.35 5.49
CA SER A 137 -6.77 -15.63 5.99
C SER A 137 -5.79 -14.53 5.60
N ARG A 138 -4.67 -14.44 6.33
CA ARG A 138 -3.66 -13.42 6.06
C ARG A 138 -2.27 -14.02 6.10
N GLU A 139 -1.47 -13.66 5.10
CA GLU A 139 -0.07 -14.04 4.98
C GLU A 139 0.80 -12.81 5.21
N ILE A 140 1.60 -12.81 6.28
CA ILE A 140 2.56 -11.73 6.55
C ILE A 140 3.80 -11.98 5.71
N LEU A 141 4.07 -11.04 4.78
CA LEU A 141 5.19 -11.11 3.86
C LEU A 141 6.48 -10.59 4.51
N ARG A 142 6.38 -9.47 5.22
CA ARG A 142 7.53 -8.86 5.92
C ARG A 142 7.11 -7.79 6.92
N THR A 143 8.01 -7.52 7.85
CA THR A 143 7.96 -6.34 8.73
C THR A 143 9.28 -5.61 8.63
N ASN A 144 9.24 -4.28 8.65
CA ASN A 144 10.46 -3.47 8.61
C ASN A 144 10.33 -2.20 9.45
N SER A 145 11.47 -1.74 9.94
CA SER A 145 11.59 -0.40 10.55
C SER A 145 12.04 0.57 9.48
N THR A 146 11.49 1.78 9.52
CA THR A 146 11.78 2.86 8.58
C THR A 146 11.65 4.21 9.27
N THR A 147 11.82 5.29 8.51
CA THR A 147 11.62 6.66 8.99
C THR A 147 10.66 7.35 8.02
N ILE A 148 9.60 7.96 8.54
CA ILE A 148 8.62 8.72 7.77
C ILE A 148 8.52 10.12 8.36
N GLY A 149 8.74 11.13 7.53
CA GLY A 149 8.73 12.53 7.97
C GLY A 149 9.69 12.82 9.13
N GLY A 150 10.85 12.13 9.18
CA GLY A 150 11.84 12.26 10.26
C GLY A 150 11.51 11.49 11.55
N ASN A 151 10.40 10.73 11.59
CA ASN A 151 9.97 9.99 12.78
C ASN A 151 10.14 8.48 12.56
N PRO A 152 10.53 7.73 13.62
CA PRO A 152 10.56 6.27 13.56
C PRO A 152 9.18 5.71 13.16
N ALA A 153 9.20 4.76 12.24
CA ALA A 153 8.01 4.10 11.73
C ALA A 153 8.25 2.59 11.60
N LYS A 154 7.19 1.82 11.70
CA LYS A 154 7.19 0.38 11.43
C LYS A 154 6.16 0.04 10.39
N GLN A 155 6.49 -0.90 9.51
CA GLN A 155 5.61 -1.36 8.46
C GLN A 155 5.39 -2.87 8.54
N ILE A 156 4.15 -3.28 8.26
CA ILE A 156 3.76 -4.68 8.04
C ILE A 156 3.24 -4.77 6.61
N HIS A 157 3.82 -5.66 5.82
CA HIS A 157 3.33 -5.99 4.47
C HIS A 157 2.69 -7.37 4.52
N TYR A 158 1.46 -7.49 4.04
CA TYR A 158 0.73 -8.74 4.08
C TYR A 158 -0.28 -8.87 2.95
N ILE A 159 -0.64 -10.12 2.63
CA ILE A 159 -1.75 -10.43 1.73
C ILE A 159 -2.94 -10.85 2.56
N THR A 160 -4.13 -10.38 2.20
CA THR A 160 -5.39 -10.90 2.71
C THR A 160 -6.04 -11.73 1.62
N HIS A 161 -6.30 -12.99 1.93
CA HIS A 161 -7.04 -13.92 1.10
C HIS A 161 -8.50 -13.91 1.52
N LEU A 162 -9.39 -13.64 0.59
CA LEU A 162 -10.84 -13.61 0.78
C LEU A 162 -11.45 -14.72 -0.07
N SER A 163 -12.11 -15.70 0.56
CA SER A 163 -12.73 -16.79 -0.19
C SER A 163 -13.73 -16.26 -1.23
N GLY A 164 -13.54 -16.63 -2.49
CA GLY A 164 -14.39 -16.21 -3.61
C GLY A 164 -14.14 -14.79 -4.13
N LEU A 165 -13.14 -14.07 -3.62
CA LEU A 165 -12.75 -12.73 -4.06
C LEU A 165 -11.25 -12.72 -4.40
N ALA A 166 -10.81 -11.67 -5.10
CA ALA A 166 -9.38 -11.49 -5.37
C ALA A 166 -8.61 -11.14 -4.08
N ASP A 167 -7.39 -11.62 -3.99
CA ASP A 167 -6.48 -11.29 -2.90
C ASP A 167 -6.15 -9.80 -2.88
N THR A 168 -5.99 -9.25 -1.68
CA THR A 168 -5.53 -7.88 -1.51
C THR A 168 -4.14 -7.83 -0.89
N PHE A 169 -3.31 -6.93 -1.41
CA PHE A 169 -2.01 -6.58 -0.83
C PHE A 169 -2.14 -5.35 0.06
N ASN A 170 -1.52 -5.40 1.23
CA ASN A 170 -1.65 -4.38 2.26
C ASN A 170 -0.29 -3.92 2.78
N ILE A 171 -0.17 -2.62 3.10
CA ILE A 171 0.93 -2.03 3.85
C ILE A 171 0.36 -1.23 5.00
N ASP A 172 0.53 -1.72 6.21
CA ASP A 172 0.20 -0.97 7.42
C ASP A 172 1.47 -0.26 7.91
N THR A 173 1.42 1.05 8.06
CA THR A 173 2.53 1.88 8.56
C THR A 173 2.12 2.54 9.85
N TYR A 174 2.91 2.36 10.91
CA TYR A 174 2.65 2.85 12.26
C TYR A 174 3.72 3.84 12.69
N MET A 175 3.28 4.96 13.28
CA MET A 175 4.14 6.01 13.85
C MET A 175 3.53 6.52 15.14
N ILE A 176 4.37 6.88 16.12
CA ILE A 176 3.94 7.54 17.37
C ILE A 176 4.49 8.95 17.38
N ARG A 177 3.63 9.93 17.68
CA ARG A 177 4.03 11.30 17.99
C ARG A 177 3.24 11.79 19.21
N GLY A 178 3.97 12.05 20.30
CA GLY A 178 3.34 12.38 21.57
C GLY A 178 2.53 11.22 22.11
N ASP A 179 1.27 11.45 22.38
CA ASP A 179 0.30 10.48 22.87
C ASP A 179 -0.59 9.88 21.75
N LYS A 180 -0.24 10.13 20.49
CA LYS A 180 -1.03 9.70 19.32
C LYS A 180 -0.30 8.66 18.50
N LEU A 181 -1.04 7.64 18.12
CA LEU A 181 -0.68 6.65 17.10
C LEU A 181 -1.25 7.09 15.75
N TYR A 182 -0.39 7.24 14.77
CA TYR A 182 -0.75 7.48 13.38
C TYR A 182 -0.59 6.18 12.61
N THR A 183 -1.64 5.80 11.88
CA THR A 183 -1.64 4.59 11.07
C THR A 183 -1.95 4.96 9.63
N LEU A 184 -1.06 4.63 8.70
CA LEU A 184 -1.30 4.72 7.27
C LEU A 184 -1.50 3.31 6.75
N ILE A 185 -2.65 3.02 6.16
CA ILE A 185 -2.97 1.71 5.60
C ILE A 185 -3.20 1.87 4.10
N PHE A 186 -2.32 1.26 3.34
CA PHE A 186 -2.49 1.12 1.90
C PHE A 186 -3.05 -0.26 1.58
N THR A 187 -4.06 -0.32 0.72
CA THR A 187 -4.65 -1.56 0.24
C THR A 187 -4.88 -1.48 -1.27
N THR A 188 -4.58 -2.55 -1.96
CA THR A 188 -4.83 -2.71 -3.40
C THR A 188 -5.09 -4.18 -3.75
N GLY A 189 -5.79 -4.45 -4.84
CA GLY A 189 -5.86 -5.80 -5.40
C GLY A 189 -4.46 -6.32 -5.73
N SER A 190 -4.16 -7.58 -5.43
CA SER A 190 -2.81 -8.13 -5.59
C SER A 190 -2.28 -8.03 -7.02
N PHE A 191 -3.16 -8.09 -8.02
CA PHE A 191 -2.80 -7.94 -9.43
C PHE A 191 -2.48 -6.49 -9.84
N LEU A 192 -2.90 -5.48 -9.04
CA LEU A 192 -2.61 -4.05 -9.28
C LEU A 192 -1.31 -3.58 -8.60
N VAL A 193 -0.67 -4.42 -7.80
CA VAL A 193 0.55 -4.06 -7.05
C VAL A 193 1.64 -3.44 -7.93
N PRO A 194 1.97 -3.98 -9.12
CA PRO A 194 3.02 -3.39 -9.97
C PRO A 194 2.76 -1.94 -10.34
N GLU A 195 1.49 -1.56 -10.54
CA GLU A 195 1.09 -0.22 -10.97
C GLU A 195 0.94 0.75 -9.79
N THR A 196 0.39 0.27 -8.67
CA THR A 196 -0.07 1.12 -7.57
C THR A 196 0.95 1.27 -6.44
N LEU A 197 1.80 0.24 -6.22
CA LEU A 197 2.77 0.25 -5.12
C LEU A 197 3.79 1.40 -5.20
N PRO A 198 4.38 1.76 -6.36
CA PRO A 198 5.32 2.89 -6.43
C PRO A 198 4.67 4.21 -6.02
N MET A 199 3.39 4.40 -6.33
CA MET A 199 2.63 5.58 -5.97
C MET A 199 2.31 5.61 -4.49
N ALA A 200 1.84 4.49 -3.92
CA ALA A 200 1.59 4.35 -2.49
C ALA A 200 2.84 4.64 -1.66
N GLN A 201 4.00 4.13 -2.09
CA GLN A 201 5.27 4.40 -1.42
C GLN A 201 5.61 5.89 -1.44
N LYS A 202 5.42 6.58 -2.58
CA LYS A 202 5.60 8.04 -2.67
C LYS A 202 4.67 8.78 -1.71
N MET A 203 3.40 8.39 -1.63
CA MET A 203 2.44 8.97 -0.69
C MET A 203 2.91 8.77 0.75
N ILE A 204 3.18 7.54 1.17
CA ILE A 204 3.62 7.20 2.52
C ILE A 204 4.89 7.98 2.90
N HIS A 205 5.90 8.02 2.02
CA HIS A 205 7.15 8.75 2.28
C HIS A 205 6.98 10.27 2.28
N SER A 206 5.93 10.79 1.66
CA SER A 206 5.63 12.23 1.67
C SER A 206 4.95 12.71 2.94
N PHE A 207 4.48 11.78 3.79
CA PHE A 207 3.83 12.12 5.05
C PHE A 207 4.79 12.89 5.96
N GLN A 208 4.32 14.01 6.48
CA GLN A 208 5.08 14.87 7.36
C GLN A 208 4.17 15.38 8.48
N PHE A 209 4.75 15.47 9.68
CA PHE A 209 4.10 16.19 10.75
C PHE A 209 4.30 17.69 10.58
N ILE A 210 3.25 18.44 10.85
CA ILE A 210 3.28 19.90 10.89
C ILE A 210 3.08 20.40 12.32
N SER A 211 3.61 21.59 12.60
CA SER A 211 3.50 22.25 13.89
C SER A 211 2.14 22.92 14.06
#